data_eca385ba0ea3051d95b7a062d4ff3094
#
_entry.id   eca385ba0ea3051d95b7a062d4ff3094
#
_cell.length_a   1.000
_cell.length_b   1.000
_cell.length_c   1.000
_cell.angle_alpha   90.00
_cell.angle_beta   90.00
_cell.angle_gamma   90.00
#
_symmetry.space_group_name_H-M   'P 1'
#
loop_
_entity.id
_entity.type
_entity.pdbx_description
1 polymer ?
#
loop_
_entity_poly.entity_id
_entity_poly.type
_entity_poly.pdbx_seq_one_letter_code
_entity_poly.pdbx_strand_id
1 'polypeptide(L)'
;MLLLADKTVDIKRITAAVIGEMNVIDLNNIEKYRENNRIEAKKATGGLPKSLWETYSSFANTLGGIILLGVEEYRDKSLHPVNLPDPDELIEEFWEIANDIQKVSTNILSYDDVYVQKIEEKHIIVITVPKAKRFDRPVYLDGSIHNSYRRNGEGDYRCTLDQINAMVRDSEIKTQDMNIIESMTASVFNTDSLHSYRIKMSNVKPNNRLQNLSDKDFLQAIGAIGVGEDLLFHPTAAGLLMFGRSEFIKKEYPYYCLEYKDTTQDDKHTIISSDLNSDCENLYDFFIKVFEKISYDIKLTANIKSDITPITTALQEALANCLINADYYGSNGVVVMKDDESITISNPGGFRVELDAARAGGISDPRNTAIMRMFNLIGIGSNDGFGISNIFSVWKSHKLVLPVIEESFNPESITLKLSFVPESKSTKTQILQNRPDIETDRQDAVISYITDNITVTSKEISELLGISHKKSKQILHKLMAKDFVIIKNGKYTLKA
;
A
#
# COMPACT_ATOMS: atom_id res chain seq x y z
N MET A 1 47.86 12.86 -18.62
CA MET A 1 47.03 14.04 -18.85
C MET A 1 45.73 13.55 -19.48
N LEU A 2 44.80 13.08 -18.65
CA LEU A 2 43.50 12.60 -19.05
C LEU A 2 42.48 13.45 -18.28
N LEU A 3 41.64 14.13 -19.04
CA LEU A 3 40.62 15.05 -18.57
C LEU A 3 39.61 14.33 -17.64
N LEU A 4 39.52 14.80 -16.42
CA LEU A 4 38.35 14.60 -15.56
C LEU A 4 37.18 15.34 -16.18
N ALA A 5 36.29 14.61 -16.84
CA ALA A 5 35.01 15.12 -17.25
C ALA A 5 34.13 15.28 -16.01
N ASP A 6 33.76 16.50 -15.76
CA ASP A 6 32.79 16.94 -14.76
C ASP A 6 31.44 16.22 -15.03
N LYS A 7 31.20 15.10 -14.34
CA LYS A 7 29.92 14.41 -14.35
C LYS A 7 29.00 15.08 -13.33
N THR A 8 28.43 16.21 -13.69
CA THR A 8 27.18 16.66 -13.09
C THR A 8 26.09 15.65 -13.47
N VAL A 9 25.96 14.63 -12.63
CA VAL A 9 24.88 13.66 -12.74
C VAL A 9 23.56 14.41 -12.60
N ASP A 10 22.72 14.29 -13.61
CA ASP A 10 21.44 15.00 -13.69
C ASP A 10 20.53 14.54 -12.54
N ILE A 11 20.52 15.29 -11.44
CA ILE A 11 19.81 15.03 -10.17
C ILE A 11 18.33 14.68 -10.38
N LYS A 12 17.74 15.07 -11.51
CA LYS A 12 16.35 14.78 -11.85
C LYS A 12 16.04 13.30 -12.17
N ARG A 13 17.04 12.49 -12.49
CA ARG A 13 16.80 11.07 -12.87
C ARG A 13 16.87 10.10 -11.70
N ILE A 14 17.66 10.37 -10.67
CA ILE A 14 17.94 9.43 -9.60
C ILE A 14 16.85 9.44 -8.53
N THR A 15 16.27 10.60 -8.25
CA THR A 15 15.23 10.78 -7.22
C THR A 15 13.83 10.32 -7.63
N ALA A 16 13.53 10.24 -8.92
CA ALA A 16 12.20 9.84 -9.40
C ALA A 16 11.91 8.33 -9.27
N ALA A 17 12.94 7.49 -9.21
CA ALA A 17 12.78 6.03 -9.22
C ALA A 17 12.51 5.40 -7.84
N VAL A 18 12.86 6.10 -6.75
CA VAL A 18 12.79 5.54 -5.38
C VAL A 18 11.68 6.17 -4.53
N ILE A 19 11.17 7.33 -4.96
CA ILE A 19 10.28 8.13 -4.13
C ILE A 19 8.96 8.38 -4.88
N GLY A 20 8.07 7.40 -4.90
CA GLY A 20 6.68 7.63 -5.33
C GLY A 20 6.11 8.83 -4.57
N GLU A 21 5.79 9.92 -5.29
CA GLU A 21 5.19 11.17 -4.78
C GLU A 21 5.99 11.99 -3.75
N MET A 22 7.24 11.66 -3.41
CA MET A 22 8.07 12.61 -2.67
C MET A 22 8.70 13.62 -3.61
N ASN A 23 8.42 14.89 -3.38
CA ASN A 23 9.18 16.01 -3.98
C ASN A 23 10.68 15.72 -3.82
N VAL A 24 11.44 15.86 -4.92
CA VAL A 24 12.90 15.78 -4.93
C VAL A 24 13.43 16.53 -3.72
N ILE A 25 14.19 15.86 -2.83
CA ILE A 25 14.81 16.53 -1.68
C ILE A 25 15.75 17.61 -2.23
N ASP A 26 15.44 18.85 -1.94
CA ASP A 26 16.31 19.96 -2.22
C ASP A 26 17.40 20.02 -1.15
N LEU A 27 18.51 19.34 -1.41
CA LEU A 27 19.62 19.25 -0.47
C LEU A 27 20.26 20.61 -0.17
N ASN A 28 20.09 21.63 -1.04
CA ASN A 28 20.57 22.98 -0.77
C ASN A 28 19.69 23.71 0.26
N ASN A 29 18.50 23.21 0.54
CA ASN A 29 17.58 23.72 1.56
C ASN A 29 17.22 22.64 2.58
N ILE A 30 18.20 21.82 2.96
CA ILE A 30 18.02 20.64 3.83
C ILE A 30 17.36 20.98 5.18
N GLU A 31 17.55 22.20 5.68
CA GLU A 31 16.96 22.70 6.94
C GLU A 31 15.42 22.71 6.97
N LYS A 32 14.79 22.67 5.77
CA LYS A 32 13.33 22.58 5.65
C LYS A 32 12.80 21.19 5.92
N TYR A 33 13.65 20.16 5.86
CA TYR A 33 13.27 18.78 6.06
C TYR A 33 13.41 18.37 7.53
N ARG A 34 12.74 17.29 7.87
CA ARG A 34 12.75 16.64 9.18
C ARG A 34 12.95 15.15 8.99
N GLU A 35 13.52 14.49 9.99
CA GLU A 35 13.47 13.03 10.02
C GLU A 35 12.01 12.55 9.97
N ASN A 36 11.78 11.46 9.30
CA ASN A 36 10.47 10.86 9.14
C ASN A 36 10.61 9.38 8.75
N ASN A 37 9.53 8.77 8.27
CA ASN A 37 9.54 7.38 7.83
C ASN A 37 10.39 7.10 6.58
N ARG A 38 10.99 8.12 5.93
CA ARG A 38 11.82 8.00 4.73
C ARG A 38 13.11 8.82 4.74
N ILE A 39 13.36 9.60 5.77
CA ILE A 39 14.56 10.44 5.90
C ILE A 39 15.17 10.19 7.27
N GLU A 40 16.45 9.88 7.28
CA GLU A 40 17.25 9.73 8.48
C GLU A 40 18.53 10.53 8.34
N ALA A 41 18.91 11.26 9.39
CA ALA A 41 20.14 12.04 9.44
C ALA A 41 21.09 11.50 10.51
N LYS A 42 22.38 11.40 10.17
CA LYS A 42 23.42 10.94 11.10
C LYS A 42 24.64 11.82 10.98
N LYS A 43 25.15 12.28 12.12
CA LYS A 43 26.32 13.16 12.16
C LYS A 43 27.58 12.55 11.55
N ALA A 44 27.87 11.28 11.83
CA ALA A 44 28.94 10.45 11.27
C ALA A 44 30.35 11.07 11.23
N THR A 45 30.63 12.13 11.98
CA THR A 45 31.96 12.79 12.02
C THR A 45 33.05 11.96 12.73
N GLY A 46 32.71 10.87 13.38
CA GLY A 46 33.62 9.92 14.07
C GLY A 46 33.59 8.52 13.48
N GLY A 47 33.22 8.35 12.22
CA GLY A 47 33.06 7.06 11.54
C GLY A 47 31.59 6.68 11.34
N LEU A 48 31.35 5.51 10.71
CA LEU A 48 30.00 5.00 10.46
C LEU A 48 29.31 4.63 11.79
N PRO A 49 28.14 5.22 12.11
CA PRO A 49 27.44 4.88 13.35
C PRO A 49 26.82 3.48 13.23
N LYS A 50 26.86 2.68 14.28
CA LYS A 50 26.29 1.31 14.29
C LYS A 50 24.80 1.31 13.94
N SER A 51 24.04 2.33 14.36
CA SER A 51 22.61 2.47 14.06
C SER A 51 22.31 2.75 12.56
N LEU A 52 23.33 3.03 11.75
CA LEU A 52 23.18 3.12 10.30
C LEU A 52 22.59 1.84 9.70
N TRP A 53 23.05 0.68 10.17
CA TRP A 53 22.64 -0.62 9.65
C TRP A 53 21.23 -0.99 10.06
N GLU A 54 20.79 -0.60 11.27
CA GLU A 54 19.40 -0.74 11.69
C GLU A 54 18.46 0.07 10.78
N THR A 55 18.86 1.31 10.44
CA THR A 55 18.12 2.15 9.49
C THR A 55 18.15 1.56 8.08
N TYR A 56 19.29 1.03 7.63
CA TYR A 56 19.38 0.35 6.33
C TYR A 56 18.40 -0.82 6.23
N SER A 57 18.44 -1.74 7.21
CA SER A 57 17.50 -2.87 7.30
C SER A 57 16.06 -2.39 7.34
N SER A 58 15.78 -1.39 8.13
CA SER A 58 14.44 -0.82 8.34
C SER A 58 13.86 -0.22 7.06
N PHE A 59 14.64 0.59 6.33
CA PHE A 59 14.23 1.14 5.05
C PHE A 59 14.03 0.05 3.99
N ALA A 60 14.97 -0.88 3.88
CA ALA A 60 14.88 -2.01 2.96
C ALA A 60 13.63 -2.86 3.17
N ASN A 61 13.25 -3.11 4.43
CA ASN A 61 12.09 -3.93 4.79
C ASN A 61 10.75 -3.18 4.80
N THR A 62 10.75 -1.85 4.59
CA THR A 62 9.53 -1.05 4.66
C THR A 62 9.24 -0.32 3.34
N LEU A 63 9.57 0.96 3.26
CA LEU A 63 9.24 1.82 2.12
C LEU A 63 10.45 2.30 1.32
N GLY A 64 11.65 1.92 1.74
CA GLY A 64 12.86 2.61 1.32
C GLY A 64 13.00 3.96 2.00
N GLY A 65 14.09 4.67 1.72
CA GLY A 65 14.35 5.98 2.30
C GLY A 65 15.73 6.52 1.94
N ILE A 66 16.06 7.66 2.51
CA ILE A 66 17.35 8.33 2.31
C ILE A 66 18.03 8.50 3.68
N ILE A 67 19.29 8.04 3.76
CA ILE A 67 20.15 8.26 4.91
C ILE A 67 21.15 9.35 4.54
N LEU A 68 21.25 10.37 5.39
CA LEU A 68 22.15 11.50 5.22
C LEU A 68 23.26 11.41 6.27
N LEU A 69 24.52 11.13 5.86
CA LEU A 69 25.66 11.18 6.75
C LEU A 69 26.36 12.56 6.65
N GLY A 70 26.83 13.08 7.77
CA GLY A 70 27.30 14.44 7.86
C GLY A 70 26.17 15.46 8.03
N VAL A 71 25.05 15.02 8.62
CA VAL A 71 23.91 15.88 8.93
C VAL A 71 23.53 15.68 10.40
N GLU A 72 23.31 16.78 11.11
CA GLU A 72 22.90 16.80 12.52
C GLU A 72 21.49 17.36 12.66
N GLU A 73 20.63 16.67 13.41
CA GLU A 73 19.32 17.16 13.80
C GLU A 73 19.45 18.09 14.99
N TYR A 74 18.93 19.31 14.89
CA TYR A 74 18.90 20.29 15.96
C TYR A 74 17.67 20.08 16.86
N ARG A 75 17.61 20.82 17.99
CA ARG A 75 16.52 20.72 18.97
C ARG A 75 15.13 21.08 18.41
N ASP A 76 15.08 21.89 17.39
CA ASP A 76 13.85 22.27 16.66
C ASP A 76 13.50 21.30 15.53
N LYS A 77 14.20 20.15 15.49
CA LYS A 77 14.06 19.12 14.48
C LYS A 77 14.56 19.50 13.07
N SER A 78 15.21 20.65 12.88
CA SER A 78 15.82 21.03 11.62
C SER A 78 17.12 20.28 11.36
N LEU A 79 17.37 19.94 10.09
CA LEU A 79 18.54 19.19 9.65
C LEU A 79 19.64 20.16 9.19
N HIS A 80 20.85 20.02 9.73
CA HIS A 80 21.97 20.91 9.44
C HIS A 80 23.21 20.14 8.99
N PRO A 81 23.79 20.48 7.81
CA PRO A 81 24.99 19.83 7.36
C PRO A 81 26.15 20.11 8.32
N VAL A 82 26.91 19.07 8.64
CA VAL A 82 28.23 19.15 9.28
C VAL A 82 29.23 18.53 8.32
N ASN A 83 30.44 19.13 8.23
CA ASN A 83 31.43 18.62 7.27
C ASN A 83 31.97 17.27 7.71
N LEU A 84 31.96 16.28 6.81
CA LEU A 84 32.66 15.03 6.99
C LEU A 84 34.13 15.21 6.71
N PRO A 85 35.05 14.69 7.57
CA PRO A 85 36.51 14.88 7.39
C PRO A 85 37.01 14.17 6.13
N ASP A 86 36.61 12.93 5.92
CA ASP A 86 36.94 12.08 4.78
C ASP A 86 35.75 11.28 4.30
N PRO A 87 34.91 11.84 3.40
CA PRO A 87 33.75 11.15 2.91
C PRO A 87 34.07 9.93 2.03
N ASP A 88 35.22 9.92 1.35
CA ASP A 88 35.60 8.80 0.46
C ASP A 88 35.96 7.57 1.28
N GLU A 89 36.73 7.73 2.38
CA GLU A 89 37.07 6.64 3.32
C GLU A 89 35.80 6.06 3.95
N LEU A 90 34.80 6.90 4.32
CA LEU A 90 33.54 6.44 4.87
C LEU A 90 32.71 5.65 3.85
N ILE A 91 32.75 6.02 2.57
CA ILE A 91 32.10 5.27 1.50
C ILE A 91 32.74 3.92 1.28
N GLU A 92 34.09 3.85 1.32
CA GLU A 92 34.78 2.57 1.23
C GLU A 92 34.44 1.64 2.40
N GLU A 93 34.46 2.13 3.64
CA GLU A 93 34.04 1.39 4.84
C GLU A 93 32.55 0.94 4.70
N PHE A 94 31.70 1.81 4.22
CA PHE A 94 30.27 1.47 4.00
C PHE A 94 30.11 0.30 3.03
N TRP A 95 30.81 0.31 1.89
CA TRP A 95 30.70 -0.75 0.90
C TRP A 95 31.35 -2.07 1.39
N GLU A 96 32.44 -2.02 2.18
CA GLU A 96 32.98 -3.21 2.79
C GLU A 96 31.95 -3.91 3.69
N ILE A 97 31.25 -3.16 4.56
CA ILE A 97 30.24 -3.71 5.46
C ILE A 97 28.98 -4.13 4.72
N ALA A 98 28.50 -3.32 3.77
CA ALA A 98 27.30 -3.63 2.99
C ALA A 98 27.42 -4.91 2.17
N ASN A 99 28.63 -5.27 1.74
CA ASN A 99 28.95 -6.48 0.97
C ASN A 99 29.37 -7.67 1.86
N ASP A 100 29.54 -7.47 3.16
CA ASP A 100 29.82 -8.57 4.09
C ASP A 100 28.49 -9.24 4.50
N ILE A 101 28.21 -10.43 3.95
CA ILE A 101 27.01 -11.23 4.25
C ILE A 101 26.84 -11.57 5.74
N GLN A 102 27.93 -11.54 6.53
CA GLN A 102 27.87 -11.75 7.98
C GLN A 102 27.36 -10.49 8.70
N LYS A 103 27.42 -9.33 8.05
CA LYS A 103 26.96 -8.04 8.58
C LYS A 103 25.61 -7.65 8.05
N VAL A 104 25.41 -7.75 6.73
CA VAL A 104 24.17 -7.41 6.04
C VAL A 104 23.79 -8.59 5.15
N SER A 105 22.64 -9.19 5.39
CA SER A 105 22.20 -10.40 4.69
C SER A 105 22.14 -10.25 3.16
N THR A 106 21.82 -9.05 2.69
CA THR A 106 21.73 -8.74 1.26
C THR A 106 22.02 -7.27 1.04
N ASN A 107 23.01 -6.97 0.18
CA ASN A 107 23.21 -5.63 -0.33
C ASN A 107 22.26 -5.39 -1.50
N ILE A 108 21.33 -4.42 -1.35
CA ILE A 108 20.33 -4.06 -2.35
C ILE A 108 20.67 -2.78 -3.11
N LEU A 109 21.83 -2.16 -2.82
CA LEU A 109 22.25 -0.88 -3.42
C LEU A 109 23.09 -1.09 -4.67
N SER A 110 22.97 -0.16 -5.59
CA SER A 110 23.90 0.09 -6.67
C SER A 110 24.90 1.19 -6.27
N TYR A 111 26.03 1.29 -6.99
CA TYR A 111 27.02 2.33 -6.71
C TYR A 111 26.46 3.77 -6.84
N ASP A 112 25.44 3.96 -7.68
CA ASP A 112 24.82 5.26 -7.89
C ASP A 112 23.91 5.67 -6.71
N ASP A 113 23.58 4.74 -5.81
CA ASP A 113 22.75 4.99 -4.63
C ASP A 113 23.53 5.63 -3.47
N VAL A 114 24.87 5.67 -3.55
CA VAL A 114 25.76 6.20 -2.50
C VAL A 114 26.70 7.22 -3.13
N TYR A 115 26.58 8.48 -2.74
CA TYR A 115 27.42 9.54 -3.32
C TYR A 115 27.68 10.68 -2.35
N VAL A 116 28.78 11.42 -2.61
CA VAL A 116 29.11 12.64 -1.88
C VAL A 116 28.36 13.82 -2.51
N GLN A 117 27.67 14.57 -1.67
CA GLN A 117 27.05 15.85 -2.05
C GLN A 117 27.74 17.00 -1.33
N LYS A 118 28.15 18.01 -2.09
CA LYS A 118 28.64 19.27 -1.52
C LYS A 118 27.47 20.23 -1.29
N ILE A 119 27.35 20.72 -0.04
CA ILE A 119 26.40 21.75 0.36
C ILE A 119 27.22 22.90 0.93
N GLU A 120 27.24 24.05 0.24
CA GLU A 120 28.17 25.14 0.52
C GLU A 120 29.63 24.65 0.54
N GLU A 121 30.33 24.76 1.69
CA GLU A 121 31.71 24.26 1.86
C GLU A 121 31.79 22.94 2.61
N LYS A 122 30.66 22.25 2.82
CA LYS A 122 30.58 21.00 3.58
C LYS A 122 30.28 19.83 2.65
N HIS A 123 30.85 18.67 2.96
CA HIS A 123 30.57 17.43 2.26
C HIS A 123 29.71 16.52 3.14
N ILE A 124 28.64 15.99 2.58
CA ILE A 124 27.78 15.00 3.18
C ILE A 124 27.73 13.76 2.28
N ILE A 125 27.36 12.59 2.82
CA ILE A 125 27.08 11.41 2.02
C ILE A 125 25.58 11.17 1.99
N VAL A 126 25.06 10.93 0.81
CA VAL A 126 23.67 10.56 0.58
C VAL A 126 23.61 9.08 0.23
N ILE A 127 22.81 8.31 0.97
CA ILE A 127 22.58 6.88 0.74
C ILE A 127 21.08 6.71 0.46
N THR A 128 20.74 6.33 -0.76
CA THR A 128 19.36 6.08 -1.17
C THR A 128 19.08 4.59 -1.05
N VAL A 129 18.31 4.19 -0.05
CA VAL A 129 17.96 2.79 0.21
C VAL A 129 16.61 2.48 -0.41
N PRO A 130 16.50 1.67 -1.49
CA PRO A 130 15.21 1.27 -2.05
C PRO A 130 14.49 0.30 -1.12
N LYS A 131 13.16 0.15 -1.31
CA LYS A 131 12.43 -1.01 -0.74
C LYS A 131 13.00 -2.27 -1.36
N ALA A 132 13.44 -3.22 -0.55
CA ALA A 132 13.97 -4.49 -1.04
C ALA A 132 12.87 -5.27 -1.79
N LYS A 133 13.26 -5.94 -2.88
CA LYS A 133 12.36 -6.86 -3.57
C LYS A 133 11.95 -7.98 -2.61
N ARG A 134 10.78 -8.57 -2.83
CA ARG A 134 10.26 -9.61 -1.91
C ARG A 134 11.22 -10.78 -1.71
N PHE A 135 11.98 -11.14 -2.73
CA PHE A 135 12.97 -12.24 -2.65
C PHE A 135 14.21 -11.93 -1.81
N ASP A 136 14.48 -10.63 -1.60
CA ASP A 136 15.60 -10.15 -0.81
C ASP A 136 15.21 -9.87 0.64
N ARG A 137 13.90 -9.96 0.97
CA ARG A 137 13.36 -9.72 2.33
C ARG A 137 13.20 -11.01 3.11
N PRO A 138 13.42 -10.98 4.43
CA PRO A 138 13.87 -9.82 5.21
C PRO A 138 15.36 -9.53 5.05
N VAL A 139 15.71 -8.24 4.92
CA VAL A 139 17.10 -7.78 5.06
C VAL A 139 17.40 -7.71 6.55
N TYR A 140 18.36 -8.54 7.02
CA TYR A 140 18.70 -8.66 8.42
C TYR A 140 20.21 -8.47 8.66
N LEU A 141 20.58 -8.28 9.91
CA LEU A 141 21.94 -7.92 10.34
C LEU A 141 22.61 -9.02 11.16
N ASP A 142 23.94 -9.01 11.16
CA ASP A 142 24.83 -9.86 11.99
C ASP A 142 24.46 -11.35 11.90
N GLY A 143 24.12 -11.83 10.71
CA GLY A 143 23.81 -13.23 10.43
C GLY A 143 22.55 -13.78 11.10
N SER A 144 21.70 -12.93 11.69
CA SER A 144 20.50 -13.37 12.40
C SER A 144 19.24 -12.74 11.83
N ILE A 145 18.31 -13.56 11.33
CA ILE A 145 17.01 -13.12 10.83
C ILE A 145 16.18 -12.36 11.88
N HIS A 146 16.45 -12.59 13.17
CA HIS A 146 15.82 -11.86 14.27
C HIS A 146 16.34 -10.43 14.42
N ASN A 147 17.43 -10.09 13.73
CA ASN A 147 17.94 -8.71 13.61
C ASN A 147 17.42 -8.03 12.34
N SER A 148 16.18 -8.30 11.98
CA SER A 148 15.44 -7.56 10.96
C SER A 148 14.73 -6.37 11.58
N TYR A 149 14.73 -5.23 10.89
CA TYR A 149 14.13 -4.00 11.39
C TYR A 149 13.09 -3.47 10.43
N ARG A 150 12.12 -2.73 10.96
CA ARG A 150 11.10 -1.98 10.21
C ARG A 150 10.99 -0.55 10.70
N ARG A 151 10.71 0.36 9.78
CA ARG A 151 10.50 1.77 10.05
C ARG A 151 9.07 2.02 10.54
N ASN A 152 8.92 2.76 11.63
CA ASN A 152 7.64 3.26 12.11
C ASN A 152 7.84 4.70 12.62
N GLY A 153 7.32 5.68 11.88
CA GLY A 153 7.63 7.09 12.11
C GLY A 153 9.13 7.38 11.95
N GLU A 154 9.74 8.00 12.95
CA GLU A 154 11.18 8.33 13.00
C GLU A 154 12.04 7.18 13.56
N GLY A 155 11.45 6.04 13.99
CA GLY A 155 12.17 4.98 14.70
C GLY A 155 12.36 3.70 13.89
N ASP A 156 13.50 3.03 14.18
CA ASP A 156 13.83 1.70 13.66
C ASP A 156 13.53 0.65 14.74
N TYR A 157 12.60 -0.26 14.46
CA TYR A 157 12.12 -1.25 15.43
C TYR A 157 12.40 -2.65 14.93
N ARG A 158 12.84 -3.52 15.83
CA ARG A 158 12.97 -4.95 15.51
C ARG A 158 11.64 -5.54 15.09
N CYS A 159 11.66 -6.32 14.03
CA CYS A 159 10.50 -7.04 13.55
C CYS A 159 10.06 -8.09 14.58
N THR A 160 8.75 -8.26 14.72
CA THR A 160 8.16 -9.40 15.43
C THR A 160 8.36 -10.69 14.62
N LEU A 161 8.22 -11.86 15.27
CA LEU A 161 8.28 -13.14 14.56
C LEU A 161 7.23 -13.24 13.45
N ASP A 162 6.03 -12.71 13.66
CA ASP A 162 4.96 -12.72 12.65
C ASP A 162 5.36 -11.89 11.42
N GLN A 163 5.97 -10.72 11.62
CA GLN A 163 6.47 -9.88 10.52
C GLN A 163 7.62 -10.56 9.75
N ILE A 164 8.54 -11.22 10.46
CA ILE A 164 9.61 -12.00 9.83
C ILE A 164 9.02 -13.15 9.01
N ASN A 165 8.11 -13.94 9.60
CA ASN A 165 7.47 -15.07 8.94
C ASN A 165 6.67 -14.62 7.71
N ALA A 166 6.01 -13.45 7.76
CA ALA A 166 5.29 -12.88 6.62
C ALA A 166 6.27 -12.57 5.47
N MET A 167 7.41 -11.91 5.75
CA MET A 167 8.44 -11.62 4.74
C MET A 167 9.04 -12.91 4.16
N VAL A 168 9.31 -13.92 4.99
CA VAL A 168 9.81 -15.22 4.54
C VAL A 168 8.80 -15.92 3.62
N ARG A 169 7.51 -15.97 4.01
CA ARG A 169 6.46 -16.53 3.14
C ARG A 169 6.40 -15.79 1.80
N ASP A 170 6.51 -14.47 1.82
CA ASP A 170 6.48 -13.66 0.60
C ASP A 170 7.71 -13.85 -0.29
N SER A 171 8.87 -14.23 0.28
CA SER A 171 10.10 -14.46 -0.48
C SER A 171 10.09 -15.76 -1.29
N GLU A 172 9.22 -16.70 -0.99
CA GLU A 172 9.14 -17.98 -1.67
C GLU A 172 8.68 -17.83 -3.12
N ILE A 173 9.29 -18.63 -4.04
CA ILE A 173 8.91 -18.69 -5.46
C ILE A 173 7.54 -19.34 -5.62
N LYS A 174 7.32 -20.46 -4.92
CA LYS A 174 6.03 -21.15 -4.87
C LYS A 174 5.12 -20.43 -3.89
N THR A 175 3.99 -19.94 -4.35
CA THR A 175 3.04 -19.24 -3.48
C THR A 175 2.40 -20.19 -2.48
N GLN A 176 2.11 -19.70 -1.25
CA GLN A 176 1.63 -20.52 -0.13
C GLN A 176 0.30 -21.21 -0.42
N ASP A 177 -0.54 -20.64 -1.25
CA ASP A 177 -1.82 -21.20 -1.68
C ASP A 177 -1.68 -22.49 -2.51
N MET A 178 -0.48 -22.79 -3.01
CA MET A 178 -0.17 -24.03 -3.74
C MET A 178 0.28 -25.17 -2.81
N ASN A 179 0.41 -24.94 -1.51
CA ASN A 179 0.80 -25.98 -0.55
C ASN A 179 -0.33 -26.98 -0.36
N ILE A 180 0.05 -28.27 -0.19
CA ILE A 180 -0.87 -29.37 0.06
C ILE A 180 -1.09 -29.49 1.57
N ILE A 181 -2.34 -29.63 2.00
CA ILE A 181 -2.73 -29.76 3.41
C ILE A 181 -3.02 -31.24 3.68
N GLU A 182 -1.98 -32.01 3.98
CA GLU A 182 -2.03 -33.45 4.14
C GLU A 182 -2.89 -33.92 5.35
N SER A 183 -3.10 -33.01 6.32
CA SER A 183 -3.97 -33.27 7.47
C SER A 183 -5.46 -33.31 7.13
N MET A 184 -5.85 -33.03 5.89
CA MET A 184 -7.23 -32.91 5.43
C MET A 184 -7.48 -33.75 4.19
N THR A 185 -8.73 -34.12 3.95
CA THR A 185 -9.18 -34.84 2.75
C THR A 185 -10.13 -33.96 1.92
N ALA A 186 -10.49 -34.39 0.70
CA ALA A 186 -11.43 -33.66 -0.14
C ALA A 186 -12.84 -33.49 0.45
N SER A 187 -13.16 -34.16 1.57
CA SER A 187 -14.43 -34.01 2.29
C SER A 187 -14.61 -32.62 2.94
N VAL A 188 -13.55 -31.80 2.99
CA VAL A 188 -13.60 -30.45 3.53
C VAL A 188 -14.33 -29.45 2.62
N PHE A 189 -14.49 -29.78 1.33
CA PHE A 189 -15.11 -28.88 0.37
C PHE A 189 -16.62 -28.74 0.53
N ASN A 190 -17.12 -27.55 0.28
CA ASN A 190 -18.54 -27.25 0.15
C ASN A 190 -18.99 -27.60 -1.29
N THR A 191 -19.90 -28.56 -1.40
CA THR A 191 -20.39 -29.06 -2.69
C THR A 191 -21.19 -28.00 -3.47
N ASP A 192 -21.92 -27.15 -2.77
CA ASP A 192 -22.76 -26.11 -3.40
C ASP A 192 -21.91 -25.01 -3.99
N SER A 193 -20.85 -24.57 -3.29
CA SER A 193 -19.86 -23.62 -3.80
C SER A 193 -19.17 -24.19 -5.05
N LEU A 194 -18.76 -25.45 -5.02
CA LEU A 194 -18.12 -26.12 -6.16
C LEU A 194 -19.07 -26.23 -7.35
N HIS A 195 -20.31 -26.62 -7.14
CA HIS A 195 -21.32 -26.73 -8.19
C HIS A 195 -21.62 -25.35 -8.83
N SER A 196 -21.85 -24.34 -8.01
CA SER A 196 -22.05 -22.97 -8.46
C SER A 196 -20.85 -22.44 -9.29
N TYR A 197 -19.63 -22.71 -8.83
CA TYR A 197 -18.41 -22.33 -9.55
C TYR A 197 -18.33 -23.01 -10.93
N ARG A 198 -18.63 -24.33 -11.04
CA ARG A 198 -18.65 -25.05 -12.31
C ARG A 198 -19.68 -24.50 -13.30
N ILE A 199 -20.89 -24.13 -12.81
CA ILE A 199 -21.90 -23.48 -13.64
C ILE A 199 -21.36 -22.14 -14.16
N LYS A 200 -20.80 -21.31 -13.30
CA LYS A 200 -20.26 -19.99 -13.69
C LYS A 200 -19.12 -20.14 -14.72
N MET A 201 -18.22 -21.09 -14.49
CA MET A 201 -17.16 -21.39 -15.45
C MET A 201 -17.72 -21.81 -16.83
N SER A 202 -18.75 -22.66 -16.85
CA SER A 202 -19.38 -23.12 -18.07
C SER A 202 -20.04 -22.00 -18.87
N ASN A 203 -20.63 -21.02 -18.15
CA ASN A 203 -21.24 -19.85 -18.77
C ASN A 203 -20.20 -18.90 -19.39
N VAL A 204 -19.04 -18.75 -18.74
CA VAL A 204 -17.96 -17.85 -19.19
C VAL A 204 -17.12 -18.50 -20.31
N LYS A 205 -16.86 -19.80 -20.18
CA LYS A 205 -16.03 -20.57 -21.13
C LYS A 205 -16.79 -21.79 -21.65
N PRO A 206 -17.80 -21.60 -22.51
CA PRO A 206 -18.55 -22.70 -23.09
C PRO A 206 -17.62 -23.62 -23.87
N ASN A 207 -17.87 -24.92 -23.84
CA ASN A 207 -17.05 -25.96 -24.45
C ASN A 207 -15.63 -26.16 -23.86
N ASN A 208 -15.37 -25.69 -22.65
CA ASN A 208 -14.13 -26.02 -21.96
C ASN A 208 -14.12 -27.51 -21.57
N ARG A 209 -12.99 -28.19 -21.86
CA ARG A 209 -12.78 -29.62 -21.54
C ARG A 209 -13.03 -29.96 -20.06
N LEU A 210 -12.88 -28.97 -19.16
CA LEU A 210 -13.06 -29.17 -17.72
C LEU A 210 -14.52 -29.42 -17.32
N GLN A 211 -15.49 -29.08 -18.17
CA GLN A 211 -16.93 -29.23 -17.86
C GLN A 211 -17.34 -30.68 -17.66
N ASN A 212 -16.74 -31.61 -18.41
CA ASN A 212 -17.10 -33.01 -18.44
C ASN A 212 -16.29 -33.88 -17.46
N LEU A 213 -15.39 -33.28 -16.68
CA LEU A 213 -14.60 -34.00 -15.69
C LEU A 213 -15.43 -34.38 -14.46
N SER A 214 -15.09 -35.52 -13.84
CA SER A 214 -15.58 -35.84 -12.48
C SER A 214 -15.16 -34.73 -11.50
N ASP A 215 -15.82 -34.60 -10.35
CA ASP A 215 -15.45 -33.59 -9.36
C ASP A 215 -13.99 -33.72 -8.89
N LYS A 216 -13.51 -34.95 -8.71
CA LYS A 216 -12.11 -35.21 -8.38
C LYS A 216 -11.15 -34.73 -9.46
N ASP A 217 -11.40 -35.13 -10.71
CA ASP A 217 -10.52 -34.75 -11.83
C ASP A 217 -10.60 -33.23 -12.11
N PHE A 218 -11.78 -32.64 -11.90
CA PHE A 218 -11.98 -31.21 -11.99
C PHE A 218 -11.16 -30.46 -10.94
N LEU A 219 -11.29 -30.84 -9.65
CA LEU A 219 -10.54 -30.24 -8.55
C LEU A 219 -9.03 -30.36 -8.74
N GLN A 220 -8.56 -31.50 -9.26
CA GLN A 220 -7.15 -31.69 -9.60
C GLN A 220 -6.73 -30.75 -10.76
N ALA A 221 -7.53 -30.69 -11.81
CA ALA A 221 -7.23 -29.90 -13.00
C ALA A 221 -7.15 -28.38 -12.72
N ILE A 222 -7.95 -27.88 -11.77
CA ILE A 222 -7.90 -26.46 -11.35
C ILE A 222 -6.88 -26.22 -10.22
N GLY A 223 -6.22 -27.27 -9.71
CA GLY A 223 -5.23 -27.17 -8.63
C GLY A 223 -5.83 -27.04 -7.23
N ALA A 224 -7.10 -27.41 -7.03
CA ALA A 224 -7.75 -27.39 -5.72
C ALA A 224 -7.39 -28.59 -4.85
N ILE A 225 -6.94 -29.70 -5.46
CA ILE A 225 -6.34 -30.86 -4.79
C ILE A 225 -5.01 -31.20 -5.43
N GLY A 226 -4.12 -31.79 -4.64
CA GLY A 226 -2.83 -32.33 -5.07
C GLY A 226 -2.52 -33.65 -4.41
N VAL A 227 -1.46 -34.33 -4.88
CA VAL A 227 -0.99 -35.60 -4.33
C VAL A 227 0.03 -35.30 -3.22
N GLY A 228 -0.25 -35.76 -2.00
CA GLY A 228 0.63 -35.64 -0.85
C GLY A 228 1.79 -36.65 -0.87
N GLU A 229 2.63 -36.64 0.16
CA GLU A 229 3.73 -37.60 0.34
C GLU A 229 3.24 -39.02 0.54
N ASP A 230 2.04 -39.18 1.11
CA ASP A 230 1.34 -40.45 1.28
C ASP A 230 0.72 -41.01 -0.02
N LEU A 231 0.92 -40.34 -1.15
CA LEU A 231 0.37 -40.67 -2.46
C LEU A 231 -1.17 -40.55 -2.57
N LEU A 232 -1.80 -39.91 -1.58
CA LEU A 232 -3.24 -39.63 -1.58
C LEU A 232 -3.54 -38.22 -2.05
N PHE A 233 -4.80 -37.97 -2.39
CA PHE A 233 -5.26 -36.65 -2.77
C PHE A 233 -5.71 -35.84 -1.56
N HIS A 234 -5.12 -34.70 -1.38
CA HIS A 234 -5.42 -33.74 -0.32
C HIS A 234 -5.80 -32.38 -0.89
N PRO A 235 -6.55 -31.52 -0.18
CA PRO A 235 -6.78 -30.16 -0.59
C PRO A 235 -5.46 -29.39 -0.66
N THR A 236 -5.34 -28.53 -1.66
CA THR A 236 -4.36 -27.44 -1.61
C THR A 236 -4.90 -26.30 -0.75
N ALA A 237 -4.03 -25.43 -0.27
CA ALA A 237 -4.44 -24.22 0.43
C ALA A 237 -5.40 -23.37 -0.40
N ALA A 238 -5.15 -23.22 -1.72
CA ALA A 238 -6.07 -22.56 -2.63
C ALA A 238 -7.43 -23.25 -2.72
N GLY A 239 -7.45 -24.57 -2.83
CA GLY A 239 -8.70 -25.34 -2.86
C GLY A 239 -9.50 -25.16 -1.59
N LEU A 240 -8.83 -25.27 -0.42
CA LEU A 240 -9.46 -25.06 0.87
C LEU A 240 -10.04 -23.66 1.01
N LEU A 241 -9.27 -22.61 0.68
CA LEU A 241 -9.74 -21.22 0.74
C LEU A 241 -10.89 -20.94 -0.22
N MET A 242 -10.83 -21.46 -1.45
CA MET A 242 -11.85 -21.19 -2.48
C MET A 242 -13.14 -21.95 -2.28
N PHE A 243 -13.10 -23.18 -1.76
CA PHE A 243 -14.26 -24.08 -1.73
C PHE A 243 -14.46 -24.79 -0.38
N GLY A 244 -13.59 -24.59 0.60
CA GLY A 244 -13.68 -25.23 1.90
C GLY A 244 -14.87 -24.74 2.72
N ARG A 245 -15.33 -25.60 3.66
CA ARG A 245 -16.24 -25.15 4.70
C ARG A 245 -15.48 -24.38 5.76
N SER A 246 -16.09 -23.32 6.28
CA SER A 246 -15.48 -22.34 7.20
C SER A 246 -14.77 -23.02 8.41
N GLU A 247 -15.35 -24.08 8.96
CA GLU A 247 -14.75 -24.83 10.09
C GLU A 247 -13.38 -25.43 9.77
N PHE A 248 -13.15 -25.89 8.53
CA PHE A 248 -11.87 -26.45 8.10
C PHE A 248 -10.88 -25.36 7.70
N ILE A 249 -11.37 -24.28 7.08
CA ILE A 249 -10.53 -23.12 6.77
C ILE A 249 -9.95 -22.54 8.06
N LYS A 250 -10.76 -22.37 9.12
CA LYS A 250 -10.31 -21.82 10.41
C LYS A 250 -9.35 -22.74 11.19
N LYS A 251 -9.30 -24.04 10.87
CA LYS A 251 -8.26 -24.92 11.43
C LYS A 251 -6.87 -24.63 10.88
N GLU A 252 -6.78 -24.32 9.58
CA GLU A 252 -5.52 -23.98 8.91
C GLU A 252 -5.17 -22.52 9.10
N TYR A 253 -6.18 -21.64 9.02
CA TYR A 253 -6.08 -20.19 9.10
C TYR A 253 -6.88 -19.67 10.30
N PRO A 254 -6.30 -19.64 11.52
CA PRO A 254 -7.04 -19.27 12.74
C PRO A 254 -7.64 -17.86 12.73
N TYR A 255 -7.02 -16.95 11.97
CA TYR A 255 -7.48 -15.55 11.81
C TYR A 255 -8.32 -15.33 10.56
N TYR A 256 -8.73 -16.39 9.86
CA TYR A 256 -9.57 -16.26 8.67
C TYR A 256 -10.86 -15.52 8.99
N CYS A 257 -11.01 -14.37 8.36
CA CYS A 257 -12.17 -13.50 8.53
C CYS A 257 -12.44 -12.78 7.23
N LEU A 258 -13.65 -12.88 6.72
CA LEU A 258 -14.16 -12.11 5.59
C LEU A 258 -15.40 -11.36 6.04
N GLU A 259 -15.43 -10.06 5.82
CA GLU A 259 -16.55 -9.21 6.25
C GLU A 259 -16.95 -8.21 5.17
N TYR A 260 -18.25 -8.10 4.91
CA TYR A 260 -18.84 -6.99 4.18
C TYR A 260 -19.77 -6.21 5.11
N LYS A 261 -19.53 -4.91 5.22
CA LYS A 261 -20.27 -3.97 6.08
C LYS A 261 -20.90 -2.89 5.23
N ASP A 262 -22.22 -2.68 5.39
CA ASP A 262 -22.92 -1.53 4.82
C ASP A 262 -23.23 -0.54 5.95
N THR A 263 -22.68 0.66 5.86
CA THR A 263 -22.85 1.72 6.87
C THR A 263 -23.85 2.79 6.45
N THR A 264 -24.58 2.58 5.36
CA THR A 264 -25.65 3.49 4.87
C THR A 264 -26.89 3.45 5.75
N GLN A 265 -27.05 2.42 6.59
CA GLN A 265 -28.15 2.28 7.54
C GLN A 265 -27.65 2.58 8.96
N ASP A 266 -28.52 3.14 9.82
CA ASP A 266 -28.20 3.60 11.19
C ASP A 266 -27.63 2.50 12.10
N ASP A 267 -27.90 1.24 11.80
CA ASP A 267 -27.31 0.08 12.47
C ASP A 267 -26.11 -0.44 11.64
N LYS A 268 -24.89 -0.28 12.17
CA LYS A 268 -23.65 -0.81 11.60
C LYS A 268 -23.61 -2.35 11.69
N HIS A 269 -24.38 -3.03 10.86
CA HIS A 269 -24.39 -4.48 10.84
C HIS A 269 -23.45 -5.02 9.76
N THR A 270 -22.67 -6.04 10.11
CA THR A 270 -22.03 -6.92 9.13
C THR A 270 -23.13 -7.65 8.38
N ILE A 271 -23.18 -7.45 7.05
CA ILE A 271 -24.25 -8.03 6.21
C ILE A 271 -23.84 -9.41 5.69
N ILE A 272 -22.54 -9.60 5.39
CA ILE A 272 -21.98 -10.88 4.93
C ILE A 272 -20.70 -11.14 5.74
N SER A 273 -20.57 -12.30 6.31
CA SER A 273 -19.43 -12.70 7.14
C SER A 273 -19.08 -14.17 6.91
N SER A 274 -17.82 -14.52 7.11
CA SER A 274 -17.37 -15.92 7.15
C SER A 274 -17.47 -16.57 8.55
N ASP A 275 -18.27 -16.00 9.44
CA ASP A 275 -18.50 -16.58 10.76
C ASP A 275 -19.31 -17.90 10.71
N LEU A 276 -19.15 -18.72 11.74
CA LEU A 276 -19.67 -20.10 11.80
C LEU A 276 -21.20 -20.25 11.60
N ASN A 277 -21.96 -19.17 11.75
CA ASN A 277 -23.42 -19.15 11.56
C ASN A 277 -23.86 -18.42 10.30
N SER A 278 -22.94 -18.15 9.39
CA SER A 278 -23.21 -17.37 8.17
C SER A 278 -23.35 -18.30 6.96
N ASP A 279 -24.11 -17.85 5.98
CA ASP A 279 -24.24 -18.54 4.69
C ASP A 279 -22.99 -18.41 3.80
N CYS A 280 -21.97 -17.67 4.24
CA CYS A 280 -20.72 -17.46 3.51
C CYS A 280 -19.59 -18.24 4.17
N GLU A 281 -19.07 -19.27 3.52
CA GLU A 281 -18.05 -20.13 4.10
C GLU A 281 -16.64 -19.85 3.57
N ASN A 282 -16.50 -19.53 2.30
CA ASN A 282 -15.22 -19.50 1.58
C ASN A 282 -15.09 -18.27 0.67
N LEU A 283 -13.94 -18.15 0.00
CA LEU A 283 -13.64 -16.99 -0.86
C LEU A 283 -14.58 -16.87 -2.04
N TYR A 284 -14.97 -17.99 -2.65
CA TYR A 284 -15.87 -17.96 -3.79
C TYR A 284 -17.26 -17.47 -3.39
N ASP A 285 -17.82 -17.98 -2.30
CA ASP A 285 -19.12 -17.54 -1.78
C ASP A 285 -19.10 -16.05 -1.41
N PHE A 286 -18.05 -15.63 -0.70
CA PHE A 286 -17.89 -14.23 -0.31
C PHE A 286 -17.84 -13.33 -1.55
N PHE A 287 -17.00 -13.68 -2.51
CA PHE A 287 -16.87 -12.90 -3.74
C PHE A 287 -18.22 -12.74 -4.46
N ILE A 288 -18.95 -13.84 -4.67
CA ILE A 288 -20.21 -13.80 -5.41
C ILE A 288 -21.24 -12.96 -4.66
N LYS A 289 -21.46 -13.20 -3.37
CA LYS A 289 -22.47 -12.51 -2.56
C LYS A 289 -22.19 -11.02 -2.41
N VAL A 290 -20.93 -10.67 -2.12
CA VAL A 290 -20.53 -9.26 -1.98
C VAL A 290 -20.64 -8.52 -3.32
N PHE A 291 -20.16 -9.13 -4.40
CA PHE A 291 -20.23 -8.50 -5.73
C PHE A 291 -21.69 -8.31 -6.21
N GLU A 292 -22.55 -9.29 -6.00
CA GLU A 292 -23.98 -9.16 -6.31
C GLU A 292 -24.64 -8.03 -5.51
N LYS A 293 -24.36 -7.96 -4.20
CA LYS A 293 -24.89 -6.91 -3.32
C LYS A 293 -24.42 -5.52 -3.74
N ILE A 294 -23.12 -5.34 -3.94
CA ILE A 294 -22.56 -4.05 -4.38
C ILE A 294 -23.12 -3.64 -5.75
N SER A 295 -23.16 -4.59 -6.71
CA SER A 295 -23.67 -4.31 -8.06
C SER A 295 -25.15 -3.91 -8.05
N TYR A 296 -25.96 -4.52 -7.19
CA TYR A 296 -27.37 -4.16 -7.02
C TYR A 296 -27.51 -2.75 -6.43
N ASP A 297 -26.79 -2.44 -5.37
CA ASP A 297 -26.85 -1.16 -4.68
C ASP A 297 -26.40 0.00 -5.57
N ILE A 298 -25.35 -0.18 -6.35
CA ILE A 298 -24.86 0.85 -7.28
C ILE A 298 -25.89 1.13 -8.37
N LYS A 299 -26.56 0.11 -8.89
CA LYS A 299 -27.65 0.30 -9.88
C LYS A 299 -28.80 1.12 -9.33
N LEU A 300 -29.13 0.98 -8.04
CA LEU A 300 -30.21 1.71 -7.39
C LEU A 300 -29.83 3.15 -7.03
N THR A 301 -28.60 3.35 -6.57
CA THR A 301 -28.18 4.64 -5.97
C THR A 301 -27.40 5.53 -6.93
N ALA A 302 -26.91 4.98 -8.05
CA ALA A 302 -26.07 5.74 -8.96
C ALA A 302 -26.82 6.86 -9.66
N ASN A 303 -26.59 8.10 -9.20
CA ASN A 303 -26.79 9.32 -10.00
C ASN A 303 -25.90 9.39 -11.25
N ILE A 304 -25.27 8.28 -11.62
CA ILE A 304 -24.37 8.15 -12.76
C ILE A 304 -25.25 8.00 -13.99
N LYS A 305 -25.39 9.07 -14.76
CA LYS A 305 -26.17 9.11 -16.01
C LYS A 305 -25.54 8.33 -17.17
N SER A 306 -24.35 7.74 -16.97
CA SER A 306 -23.58 6.98 -17.96
C SER A 306 -23.72 5.47 -17.74
N ASP A 307 -23.19 4.67 -18.69
CA ASP A 307 -23.10 3.23 -18.54
C ASP A 307 -22.25 2.86 -17.30
N ILE A 308 -22.87 2.14 -16.35
CA ILE A 308 -22.23 1.71 -15.09
C ILE A 308 -21.43 0.42 -15.25
N THR A 309 -21.48 -0.24 -16.41
CA THR A 309 -20.79 -1.50 -16.66
C THR A 309 -19.27 -1.41 -16.42
N PRO A 310 -18.56 -0.35 -16.86
CA PRO A 310 -17.13 -0.23 -16.58
C PRO A 310 -16.83 -0.12 -15.08
N ILE A 311 -17.66 0.59 -14.32
CA ILE A 311 -17.49 0.75 -12.87
C ILE A 311 -17.69 -0.58 -12.16
N THR A 312 -18.76 -1.33 -12.50
CA THR A 312 -19.02 -2.64 -11.90
C THR A 312 -17.92 -3.64 -12.24
N THR A 313 -17.39 -3.61 -13.46
CA THR A 313 -16.24 -4.44 -13.86
C THR A 313 -14.98 -4.08 -13.07
N ALA A 314 -14.69 -2.80 -12.88
CA ALA A 314 -13.55 -2.35 -12.09
C ALA A 314 -13.69 -2.70 -10.60
N LEU A 315 -14.92 -2.67 -10.05
CA LEU A 315 -15.19 -3.14 -8.68
C LEU A 315 -15.03 -4.65 -8.54
N GLN A 316 -15.45 -5.41 -9.55
CA GLN A 316 -15.23 -6.85 -9.61
C GLN A 316 -13.73 -7.17 -9.56
N GLU A 317 -12.94 -6.45 -10.34
CA GLU A 317 -11.48 -6.55 -10.37
C GLU A 317 -10.86 -6.16 -9.02
N ALA A 318 -11.31 -5.06 -8.41
CA ALA A 318 -10.83 -4.60 -7.10
C ALA A 318 -11.07 -5.64 -5.99
N LEU A 319 -12.27 -6.23 -5.95
CA LEU A 319 -12.62 -7.26 -4.97
C LEU A 319 -11.80 -8.54 -5.21
N ALA A 320 -11.63 -8.96 -6.46
CA ALA A 320 -10.82 -10.12 -6.79
C ALA A 320 -9.34 -9.90 -6.41
N ASN A 321 -8.78 -8.72 -6.73
CA ASN A 321 -7.40 -8.37 -6.37
C ASN A 321 -7.18 -8.37 -4.86
N CYS A 322 -8.14 -7.90 -4.08
CA CYS A 322 -8.11 -7.97 -2.62
C CYS A 322 -7.99 -9.42 -2.12
N LEU A 323 -8.85 -10.32 -2.62
CA LEU A 323 -8.86 -11.73 -2.22
C LEU A 323 -7.59 -12.48 -2.72
N ILE A 324 -7.14 -12.18 -3.93
CA ILE A 324 -5.93 -12.80 -4.52
C ILE A 324 -4.67 -12.39 -3.78
N ASN A 325 -4.61 -11.17 -3.24
CA ASN A 325 -3.39 -10.64 -2.62
C ASN A 325 -3.40 -10.65 -1.09
N ALA A 326 -4.46 -11.14 -0.45
CA ALA A 326 -4.53 -11.26 1.01
C ALA A 326 -3.51 -12.27 1.56
N ASP A 327 -2.83 -11.92 2.66
CA ASP A 327 -2.07 -12.86 3.49
C ASP A 327 -3.01 -13.52 4.49
N TYR A 328 -3.49 -14.72 4.17
CA TYR A 328 -4.45 -15.45 5.00
C TYR A 328 -3.85 -15.98 6.33
N TYR A 329 -2.52 -15.96 6.49
CA TYR A 329 -1.86 -16.19 7.77
C TYR A 329 -1.72 -14.91 8.62
N GLY A 330 -2.05 -13.74 8.05
CA GLY A 330 -2.05 -12.47 8.76
C GLY A 330 -3.13 -12.40 9.84
N SER A 331 -2.91 -11.55 10.84
CA SER A 331 -3.82 -11.40 12.00
C SER A 331 -5.14 -10.66 11.67
N ASN A 332 -5.21 -10.01 10.53
CA ASN A 332 -6.39 -9.26 10.08
C ASN A 332 -7.15 -10.03 8.99
N GLY A 333 -8.46 -9.80 8.91
CA GLY A 333 -9.29 -10.32 7.84
C GLY A 333 -9.37 -9.42 6.62
N VAL A 334 -10.07 -9.90 5.60
CA VAL A 334 -10.51 -9.08 4.46
C VAL A 334 -11.79 -8.36 4.85
N VAL A 335 -11.79 -7.03 4.69
CA VAL A 335 -12.94 -6.20 5.05
C VAL A 335 -13.35 -5.33 3.86
N VAL A 336 -14.61 -5.40 3.48
CA VAL A 336 -15.24 -4.53 2.49
C VAL A 336 -16.27 -3.67 3.19
N MET A 337 -16.08 -2.36 3.16
CA MET A 337 -17.03 -1.40 3.73
C MET A 337 -17.64 -0.55 2.63
N LYS A 338 -18.96 -0.40 2.66
CA LYS A 338 -19.71 0.49 1.79
C LYS A 338 -20.36 1.58 2.65
N ASP A 339 -20.18 2.82 2.25
CA ASP A 339 -20.92 3.97 2.74
C ASP A 339 -21.74 4.62 1.59
N ASP A 340 -22.37 5.78 1.85
CA ASP A 340 -23.19 6.49 0.85
C ASP A 340 -22.37 6.98 -0.35
N GLU A 341 -21.07 7.22 -0.20
CA GLU A 341 -20.22 7.89 -1.18
C GLU A 341 -19.05 7.04 -1.67
N SER A 342 -18.73 5.93 -0.99
CA SER A 342 -17.54 5.15 -1.29
C SER A 342 -17.68 3.66 -0.96
N ILE A 343 -16.76 2.88 -1.56
CA ILE A 343 -16.45 1.52 -1.14
C ILE A 343 -14.98 1.48 -0.75
N THR A 344 -14.71 0.93 0.43
CA THR A 344 -13.37 0.70 0.94
C THR A 344 -13.13 -0.80 1.02
N ILE A 345 -12.07 -1.28 0.39
CA ILE A 345 -11.68 -2.69 0.34
C ILE A 345 -10.32 -2.83 0.99
N SER A 346 -10.20 -3.65 2.03
CA SER A 346 -8.95 -3.84 2.78
C SER A 346 -8.59 -5.31 2.91
N ASN A 347 -7.31 -5.63 2.72
CA ASN A 347 -6.77 -6.98 2.91
C ASN A 347 -5.47 -6.96 3.72
N PRO A 348 -5.16 -8.03 4.49
CA PRO A 348 -3.87 -8.21 5.13
C PRO A 348 -2.76 -8.46 4.12
N GLY A 349 -1.52 -8.08 4.50
CA GLY A 349 -0.32 -8.15 3.68
C GLY A 349 -0.05 -6.88 2.88
N GLY A 350 1.22 -6.59 2.62
CA GLY A 350 1.68 -5.42 1.86
C GLY A 350 1.77 -5.66 0.35
N PHE A 351 2.12 -4.62 -0.39
CA PHE A 351 2.38 -4.72 -1.82
C PHE A 351 3.65 -5.55 -2.11
N ARG A 352 3.53 -6.48 -3.05
CA ARG A 352 4.66 -7.27 -3.58
C ARG A 352 5.36 -6.59 -4.76
N VAL A 353 4.69 -5.65 -5.39
CA VAL A 353 5.21 -4.77 -6.46
C VAL A 353 5.20 -3.32 -5.98
N GLU A 354 6.04 -2.49 -6.56
CA GLU A 354 5.99 -1.05 -6.30
C GLU A 354 4.65 -0.44 -6.73
N LEU A 355 4.07 0.45 -5.90
CA LEU A 355 2.75 1.02 -6.15
C LEU A 355 2.67 1.77 -7.49
N ASP A 356 3.71 2.53 -7.83
CA ASP A 356 3.76 3.26 -9.11
C ASP A 356 3.83 2.31 -10.31
N ALA A 357 4.57 1.21 -10.17
CA ALA A 357 4.61 0.16 -11.19
C ALA A 357 3.23 -0.53 -11.33
N ALA A 358 2.53 -0.79 -10.22
CA ALA A 358 1.18 -1.32 -10.25
C ALA A 358 0.17 -0.36 -10.89
N ARG A 359 0.30 0.95 -10.65
CA ARG A 359 -0.51 2.01 -11.29
C ARG A 359 -0.22 2.14 -12.79
N ALA A 360 1.04 2.01 -13.20
CA ALA A 360 1.43 2.01 -14.60
C ALA A 360 0.91 0.78 -15.35
N GLY A 361 0.75 -0.34 -14.65
CA GLY A 361 0.27 -1.62 -15.20
C GLY A 361 1.36 -2.44 -15.90
N GLY A 362 1.02 -3.67 -16.27
CA GLY A 362 1.93 -4.58 -16.98
C GLY A 362 2.86 -5.40 -16.08
N ILE A 363 2.75 -5.27 -14.75
CA ILE A 363 3.48 -6.08 -13.76
C ILE A 363 2.47 -6.79 -12.86
N SER A 364 2.63 -8.11 -12.73
CA SER A 364 1.77 -8.95 -11.87
C SER A 364 2.63 -9.87 -11.02
N ASP A 365 2.48 -9.78 -9.70
CA ASP A 365 3.10 -10.68 -8.72
C ASP A 365 2.08 -11.02 -7.62
N PRO A 366 1.07 -11.85 -7.92
CA PRO A 366 0.00 -12.17 -6.98
C PRO A 366 0.53 -13.02 -5.81
N ARG A 367 0.02 -12.75 -4.59
CA ARG A 367 0.38 -13.54 -3.41
C ARG A 367 -0.18 -14.96 -3.49
N ASN A 368 -1.38 -15.13 -4.07
CA ASN A 368 -2.07 -16.41 -4.19
C ASN A 368 -2.31 -16.74 -5.66
N THR A 369 -1.28 -17.29 -6.31
CA THR A 369 -1.29 -17.56 -7.76
C THR A 369 -2.32 -18.62 -8.17
N ALA A 370 -2.55 -19.65 -7.34
CA ALA A 370 -3.54 -20.68 -7.63
C ALA A 370 -4.97 -20.12 -7.51
N ILE A 371 -5.24 -19.31 -6.48
CA ILE A 371 -6.53 -18.59 -6.33
C ILE A 371 -6.78 -17.68 -7.54
N MET A 372 -5.77 -16.92 -7.98
CA MET A 372 -5.88 -16.08 -9.18
C MET A 372 -6.27 -16.91 -10.41
N ARG A 373 -5.64 -18.06 -10.62
CA ARG A 373 -5.98 -18.96 -11.75
C ARG A 373 -7.43 -19.44 -11.68
N MET A 374 -7.92 -19.74 -10.47
CA MET A 374 -9.32 -20.14 -10.27
C MET A 374 -10.29 -19.00 -10.59
N PHE A 375 -10.00 -17.76 -10.17
CA PHE A 375 -10.81 -16.60 -10.57
C PHE A 375 -10.80 -16.36 -12.09
N ASN A 376 -9.65 -16.51 -12.74
CA ASN A 376 -9.53 -16.36 -14.21
C ASN A 376 -10.35 -17.42 -14.98
N LEU A 377 -10.54 -18.61 -14.45
CA LEU A 377 -11.37 -19.64 -15.08
C LEU A 377 -12.85 -19.23 -15.15
N ILE A 378 -13.30 -18.42 -14.22
CA ILE A 378 -14.67 -17.87 -14.20
C ILE A 378 -14.76 -16.44 -14.75
N GLY A 379 -13.73 -16.00 -15.50
CA GLY A 379 -13.71 -14.71 -16.20
C GLY A 379 -13.50 -13.50 -15.28
N ILE A 380 -12.87 -13.68 -14.14
CA ILE A 380 -12.61 -12.64 -13.15
C ILE A 380 -11.10 -12.43 -13.05
N GLY A 381 -10.68 -11.15 -13.14
CA GLY A 381 -9.26 -10.79 -13.15
C GLY A 381 -8.57 -11.06 -14.48
N SER A 382 -7.40 -10.47 -14.65
CA SER A 382 -6.50 -10.70 -15.79
C SER A 382 -5.09 -11.00 -15.27
N ASN A 383 -4.27 -11.69 -16.10
CA ASN A 383 -2.88 -12.00 -15.74
C ASN A 383 -1.90 -10.91 -16.19
N ASP A 384 -2.38 -9.86 -16.82
CA ASP A 384 -1.58 -8.86 -17.56
C ASP A 384 -1.11 -7.70 -16.66
N GLY A 385 -1.49 -7.69 -15.38
CA GLY A 385 -1.06 -6.67 -14.41
C GLY A 385 -1.66 -5.29 -14.63
N PHE A 386 -2.74 -5.17 -15.41
CA PHE A 386 -3.43 -3.89 -15.66
C PHE A 386 -4.63 -3.62 -14.74
N GLY A 387 -4.93 -4.50 -13.80
CA GLY A 387 -6.11 -4.38 -12.93
C GLY A 387 -6.19 -3.04 -12.20
N ILE A 388 -5.13 -2.63 -11.51
CA ILE A 388 -5.08 -1.36 -10.77
C ILE A 388 -5.14 -0.18 -11.73
N SER A 389 -4.34 -0.16 -12.80
CA SER A 389 -4.35 0.94 -13.78
C SER A 389 -5.72 1.09 -14.46
N ASN A 390 -6.42 -0.01 -14.72
CA ASN A 390 -7.76 0.01 -15.27
C ASN A 390 -8.77 0.63 -14.30
N ILE A 391 -8.72 0.29 -13.01
CA ILE A 391 -9.55 0.90 -11.97
C ILE A 391 -9.37 2.42 -11.97
N PHE A 392 -8.13 2.93 -11.95
CA PHE A 392 -7.87 4.37 -12.02
C PHE A 392 -8.39 5.01 -13.31
N SER A 393 -8.19 4.35 -14.46
CA SER A 393 -8.66 4.82 -15.76
C SER A 393 -10.20 4.95 -15.82
N VAL A 394 -10.91 3.96 -15.27
CA VAL A 394 -12.38 3.97 -15.20
C VAL A 394 -12.88 5.11 -14.33
N TRP A 395 -12.32 5.33 -13.13
CA TRP A 395 -12.70 6.45 -12.26
C TRP A 395 -12.44 7.80 -12.92
N LYS A 396 -11.27 7.97 -13.53
CA LYS A 396 -10.91 9.19 -14.27
C LYS A 396 -11.86 9.46 -15.42
N SER A 397 -12.21 8.45 -16.22
CA SER A 397 -13.11 8.60 -17.39
C SER A 397 -14.54 9.01 -16.99
N HIS A 398 -14.98 8.58 -15.79
CA HIS A 398 -16.29 8.95 -15.22
C HIS A 398 -16.24 10.26 -14.41
N LYS A 399 -15.08 10.94 -14.37
CA LYS A 399 -14.86 12.20 -13.61
C LYS A 399 -15.23 12.04 -12.12
N LEU A 400 -14.93 10.90 -11.55
CA LEU A 400 -15.04 10.62 -10.13
C LEU A 400 -13.72 10.94 -9.41
N VAL A 401 -13.80 11.18 -8.10
CA VAL A 401 -12.60 11.30 -7.26
C VAL A 401 -11.74 10.07 -7.42
N LEU A 402 -10.46 10.26 -7.75
CA LEU A 402 -9.55 9.16 -8.05
C LEU A 402 -9.43 8.18 -6.87
N PRO A 403 -9.21 6.89 -7.17
CA PRO A 403 -8.99 5.88 -6.14
C PRO A 403 -7.80 6.24 -5.24
N VAL A 404 -7.94 5.95 -3.94
CA VAL A 404 -6.86 6.10 -2.96
C VAL A 404 -6.41 4.72 -2.52
N ILE A 405 -5.10 4.48 -2.57
CA ILE A 405 -4.49 3.25 -2.08
C ILE A 405 -3.56 3.63 -0.93
N GLU A 406 -3.76 2.96 0.21
CA GLU A 406 -2.95 3.14 1.41
C GLU A 406 -2.33 1.81 1.81
N GLU A 407 -1.03 1.82 2.13
CA GLU A 407 -0.30 0.67 2.69
C GLU A 407 0.00 0.96 4.16
N SER A 408 -0.44 0.08 5.05
CA SER A 408 -0.12 0.12 6.48
C SER A 408 0.90 -0.96 6.81
N PHE A 409 1.79 -0.68 7.76
CA PHE A 409 2.85 -1.61 8.18
C PHE A 409 2.68 -2.15 9.60
N ASN A 410 1.69 -1.69 10.33
CA ASN A 410 1.43 -2.16 11.69
C ASN A 410 -0.08 -2.12 12.04
N PRO A 411 -0.81 -3.20 11.81
CA PRO A 411 -0.47 -4.41 11.06
C PRO A 411 -0.36 -4.17 9.55
N GLU A 412 0.39 -5.04 8.88
CA GLU A 412 0.60 -4.93 7.43
C GLU A 412 -0.71 -5.17 6.67
N SER A 413 -1.15 -4.18 5.91
CA SER A 413 -2.40 -4.24 5.15
C SER A 413 -2.42 -3.22 4.02
N ILE A 414 -3.26 -3.51 3.01
CA ILE A 414 -3.56 -2.61 1.90
C ILE A 414 -5.02 -2.22 2.00
N THR A 415 -5.30 -0.94 1.81
CA THR A 415 -6.66 -0.40 1.73
C THR A 415 -6.84 0.36 0.43
N LEU A 416 -7.84 -0.03 -0.37
CA LEU A 416 -8.27 0.65 -1.58
C LEU A 416 -9.61 1.33 -1.31
N LYS A 417 -9.66 2.65 -1.43
CA LYS A 417 -10.89 3.45 -1.34
C LYS A 417 -11.34 3.92 -2.73
N LEU A 418 -12.57 3.63 -3.08
CA LEU A 418 -13.21 3.92 -4.36
C LEU A 418 -14.40 4.85 -4.13
N SER A 419 -14.26 6.14 -4.44
CA SER A 419 -15.31 7.14 -4.23
C SER A 419 -16.22 7.28 -5.45
N PHE A 420 -17.53 7.39 -5.23
CA PHE A 420 -18.54 7.69 -6.27
C PHE A 420 -18.89 9.17 -6.36
N VAL A 421 -18.18 10.01 -5.60
CA VAL A 421 -18.36 11.46 -5.63
C VAL A 421 -17.74 12.02 -6.91
N PRO A 422 -18.45 12.86 -7.67
CA PRO A 422 -17.89 13.56 -8.82
C PRO A 422 -16.73 14.48 -8.40
N GLU A 423 -15.66 14.52 -9.20
CA GLU A 423 -14.48 15.36 -8.96
C GLU A 423 -14.84 16.84 -8.78
N SER A 424 -15.85 17.35 -9.50
CA SER A 424 -16.37 18.71 -9.36
C SER A 424 -16.99 19.04 -7.99
N LYS A 425 -17.45 18.03 -7.25
CA LYS A 425 -17.97 18.19 -5.88
C LYS A 425 -16.88 18.02 -4.81
N SER A 426 -15.81 17.33 -5.14
CA SER A 426 -14.66 17.09 -4.26
C SER A 426 -13.75 18.30 -4.10
N THR A 427 -13.88 19.26 -5.00
CA THR A 427 -13.01 20.41 -5.09
C THR A 427 -13.20 21.35 -3.90
N LYS A 428 -12.71 21.07 -2.76
CA LYS A 428 -12.24 21.97 -1.69
C LYS A 428 -12.27 21.37 -0.28
N THR A 429 -13.09 20.34 0.00
CA THR A 429 -13.25 19.82 1.38
C THR A 429 -12.37 18.59 1.64
N GLN A 430 -12.11 17.74 0.64
CA GLN A 430 -11.43 16.44 0.85
C GLN A 430 -9.91 16.51 0.76
N ILE A 431 -9.32 17.48 0.04
CA ILE A 431 -7.86 17.69 -0.01
C ILE A 431 -7.32 18.09 1.37
N LEU A 432 -8.18 18.64 2.23
CA LEU A 432 -7.82 19.17 3.55
C LEU A 432 -8.03 18.19 4.71
N GLN A 433 -8.72 17.06 4.50
CA GLN A 433 -8.99 16.07 5.57
C GLN A 433 -7.96 14.94 5.66
N ASN A 434 -7.15 14.71 4.62
CA ASN A 434 -6.29 13.52 4.50
C ASN A 434 -4.79 13.77 4.71
N ARG A 435 -4.37 14.89 5.32
CA ARG A 435 -2.95 15.12 5.65
C ARG A 435 -2.77 15.33 7.15
N PRO A 436 -1.94 14.52 7.84
CA PRO A 436 -1.53 14.80 9.21
C PRO A 436 -0.41 15.85 9.17
N ASP A 437 -0.54 16.86 9.97
CA ASP A 437 0.31 18.03 10.22
C ASP A 437 0.08 19.20 9.29
N ILE A 438 -0.52 20.34 10.00
CA ILE A 438 -0.73 21.26 9.00
C ILE A 438 -1.37 22.54 9.48
N GLU A 439 -0.64 23.18 10.29
CA GLU A 439 -0.97 24.58 10.49
C GLU A 439 -0.59 25.43 9.29
N THR A 440 0.47 25.01 8.57
CA THR A 440 0.96 25.70 7.36
C THR A 440 0.04 25.41 6.16
N ASP A 441 -0.33 24.17 5.92
CA ASP A 441 -1.22 23.81 4.79
C ASP A 441 -2.63 24.39 4.94
N ARG A 442 -3.12 24.53 6.21
CA ARG A 442 -4.37 25.24 6.47
C ARG A 442 -4.28 26.72 6.16
N GLN A 443 -3.12 27.35 6.41
CA GLN A 443 -2.87 28.74 6.08
C GLN A 443 -2.82 28.97 4.58
N ASP A 444 -2.15 28.07 3.84
CA ASP A 444 -2.04 28.13 2.39
C ASP A 444 -3.40 27.91 1.70
N ALA A 445 -4.21 26.97 2.21
CA ALA A 445 -5.57 26.76 1.74
C ALA A 445 -6.47 27.98 1.97
N VAL A 446 -6.33 28.67 3.10
CA VAL A 446 -7.06 29.92 3.39
C VAL A 446 -6.61 31.03 2.45
N ILE A 447 -5.31 31.18 2.21
CA ILE A 447 -4.77 32.17 1.27
C ILE A 447 -5.29 31.92 -0.15
N SER A 448 -5.23 30.67 -0.63
CA SER A 448 -5.77 30.29 -1.95
C SER A 448 -7.27 30.60 -2.06
N TYR A 449 -8.05 30.27 -1.02
CA TYR A 449 -9.48 30.54 -1.01
C TYR A 449 -9.81 32.03 -1.01
N ILE A 450 -9.01 32.86 -0.30
CA ILE A 450 -9.17 34.32 -0.32
C ILE A 450 -8.77 34.88 -1.69
N THR A 451 -7.75 34.31 -2.34
CA THR A 451 -7.35 34.70 -3.69
C THR A 451 -8.49 34.53 -4.69
N ASP A 452 -9.19 33.39 -4.63
CA ASP A 452 -10.28 33.04 -5.53
C ASP A 452 -11.58 33.84 -5.28
N ASN A 453 -11.84 34.24 -4.02
CA ASN A 453 -13.11 34.85 -3.61
C ASN A 453 -12.99 36.35 -3.25
N ILE A 454 -11.78 36.94 -3.38
CA ILE A 454 -11.44 38.35 -3.10
C ILE A 454 -11.65 38.73 -1.62
N THR A 455 -12.79 38.39 -1.02
CA THR A 455 -13.10 38.64 0.40
C THR A 455 -13.84 37.46 1.00
N VAL A 456 -13.49 37.07 2.24
CA VAL A 456 -14.09 35.93 2.93
C VAL A 456 -14.46 36.27 4.39
N THR A 457 -15.37 35.50 4.95
CA THR A 457 -15.72 35.54 6.38
C THR A 457 -15.08 34.40 7.15
N SER A 458 -14.95 34.54 8.46
CA SER A 458 -14.45 33.45 9.32
C SER A 458 -15.39 32.23 9.36
N LYS A 459 -16.68 32.42 8.97
CA LYS A 459 -17.64 31.34 8.86
C LYS A 459 -17.38 30.50 7.61
N GLU A 460 -17.15 31.13 6.48
CA GLU A 460 -16.78 30.46 5.22
C GLU A 460 -15.48 29.66 5.38
N ILE A 461 -14.49 30.21 6.08
CA ILE A 461 -13.25 29.50 6.40
C ILE A 461 -13.48 28.32 7.38
N SER A 462 -14.42 28.46 8.31
CA SER A 462 -14.83 27.37 9.21
C SER A 462 -15.45 26.20 8.44
N GLU A 463 -16.32 26.52 7.49
CA GLU A 463 -16.97 25.53 6.57
C GLU A 463 -15.95 24.93 5.61
N LEU A 464 -15.06 25.74 5.00
CA LEU A 464 -14.00 25.29 4.13
C LEU A 464 -13.07 24.25 4.78
N LEU A 465 -12.63 24.52 6.01
CA LEU A 465 -11.64 23.71 6.71
C LEU A 465 -12.27 22.60 7.59
N GLY A 466 -13.60 22.54 7.70
CA GLY A 466 -14.29 21.62 8.60
C GLY A 466 -13.92 21.79 10.07
N ILE A 467 -13.60 23.01 10.51
CA ILE A 467 -13.15 23.33 11.89
C ILE A 467 -14.11 24.28 12.60
N SER A 468 -13.99 24.36 13.93
CA SER A 468 -14.81 25.30 14.68
C SER A 468 -14.54 26.76 14.30
N HIS A 469 -15.56 27.64 14.39
CA HIS A 469 -15.46 29.06 14.10
C HIS A 469 -14.40 29.77 14.96
N LYS A 470 -14.13 29.28 16.17
CA LYS A 470 -13.05 29.78 17.05
C LYS A 470 -11.68 29.48 16.43
N LYS A 471 -11.52 28.30 15.85
CA LYS A 471 -10.26 27.82 15.25
C LYS A 471 -10.00 28.49 13.90
N SER A 472 -11.04 28.76 13.10
CA SER A 472 -10.91 29.52 11.84
C SER A 472 -10.48 30.97 12.09
N LYS A 473 -11.02 31.63 13.12
CA LYS A 473 -10.56 32.95 13.54
C LYS A 473 -9.10 32.95 13.97
N GLN A 474 -8.64 31.95 14.70
CA GLN A 474 -7.22 31.84 15.09
C GLN A 474 -6.28 31.75 13.89
N ILE A 475 -6.65 30.98 12.86
CA ILE A 475 -5.86 30.87 11.63
C ILE A 475 -5.81 32.22 10.90
N LEU A 476 -6.97 32.88 10.71
CA LEU A 476 -7.03 34.20 10.09
C LEU A 476 -6.23 35.27 10.84
N HIS A 477 -6.29 35.26 12.18
CA HIS A 477 -5.46 36.16 13.00
C HIS A 477 -3.94 35.89 12.85
N LYS A 478 -3.53 34.62 12.73
CA LYS A 478 -2.13 34.28 12.47
C LYS A 478 -1.68 34.77 11.08
N LEU A 479 -2.54 34.64 10.06
CA LEU A 479 -2.27 35.17 8.74
C LEU A 479 -2.20 36.72 8.72
N MET A 480 -3.02 37.37 9.54
CA MET A 480 -2.93 38.83 9.74
C MET A 480 -1.63 39.22 10.42
N ALA A 481 -1.20 38.47 11.45
CA ALA A 481 0.06 38.73 12.16
C ALA A 481 1.30 38.53 11.24
N LYS A 482 1.16 37.70 10.20
CA LYS A 482 2.17 37.49 9.15
C LYS A 482 2.03 38.43 7.95
N ASP A 483 1.15 39.41 8.03
CA ASP A 483 0.90 40.42 6.98
C ASP A 483 0.34 39.89 5.64
N PHE A 484 -0.19 38.66 5.61
CA PHE A 484 -0.80 38.11 4.40
C PHE A 484 -2.25 38.55 4.20
N VAL A 485 -2.98 38.80 5.29
CA VAL A 485 -4.43 39.07 5.27
C VAL A 485 -4.74 40.31 6.10
N ILE A 486 -5.71 41.09 5.63
CA ILE A 486 -6.25 42.27 6.33
C ILE A 486 -7.78 42.19 6.42
N ILE A 487 -8.35 42.97 7.34
CA ILE A 487 -9.81 43.09 7.46
C ILE A 487 -10.26 44.38 6.75
N LYS A 488 -11.19 44.27 5.80
CA LYS A 488 -11.90 45.39 5.18
C LYS A 488 -13.42 45.15 5.31
N ASN A 489 -14.13 46.10 5.87
CA ASN A 489 -15.61 46.04 6.02
C ASN A 489 -16.09 44.74 6.71
N GLY A 490 -15.39 44.24 7.74
CA GLY A 490 -15.75 43.05 8.47
C GLY A 490 -15.45 41.73 7.76
N LYS A 491 -14.84 41.75 6.59
CA LYS A 491 -14.39 40.57 5.84
C LYS A 491 -12.86 40.53 5.72
N TYR A 492 -12.30 39.35 5.53
CA TYR A 492 -10.87 39.13 5.36
C TYR A 492 -10.52 39.15 3.85
N THR A 493 -9.43 39.81 3.49
CA THR A 493 -8.90 39.90 2.13
C THR A 493 -7.38 39.86 2.15
N LEU A 494 -6.74 39.49 1.04
CA LEU A 494 -5.29 39.55 0.94
C LEU A 494 -4.81 41.00 1.07
N LYS A 495 -3.65 41.17 1.70
CA LYS A 495 -2.94 42.46 1.72
C LYS A 495 -2.30 42.63 0.34
N ALA A 496 -2.65 43.71 -0.34
CA ALA A 496 -2.09 44.11 -1.65
C ALA A 496 -0.62 44.49 -1.51
#